data_0da2647f78b2a7f4ae2980525a329127
#
_entry.id   0da2647f78b2a7f4ae2980525a329127
#
_cell.length_a   1.000
_cell.length_b   1.000
_cell.length_c   1.000
_cell.angle_alpha   90.00
_cell.angle_beta   90.00
_cell.angle_gamma   90.00
#
_symmetry.space_group_name_H-M   'P 1'
#
loop_
_entity.id
_entity.type
_entity.pdbx_description
1 polymer ?
#
loop_
_entity_poly.entity_id
_entity_poly.type
_entity_poly.pdbx_seq_one_letter_code
_entity_poly.pdbx_strand_id
1 'polypeptide(L)' 'MPHMEAPALPPVIYVHVEFYRGVKAIAKFLGVHERTAQAFIHDGKIPGKKDGTGTWVLTNLDYITSLQR' A
#
# COMPACT_ATOMS: atom_id res chain seq x y z
N MET A 1 -40.63 6.93 -3.30
CA MET A 1 -39.83 6.87 -3.32
C MET A 1 -39.01 6.72 -3.18
N PRO A 2 -38.87 6.58 -3.34
CA PRO A 2 -37.89 6.43 -3.23
C PRO A 2 -36.97 6.46 -3.24
N HIS A 3 -36.74 6.50 -3.34
CA HIS A 3 -35.76 6.59 -3.19
C HIS A 3 -34.88 6.55 -3.41
N MET A 4 -34.68 6.60 -3.67
CA MET A 4 -33.81 6.58 -3.87
C MET A 4 -33.03 6.75 -3.93
N GLU A 5 -32.92 6.74 -3.87
CA GLU A 5 -32.12 7.05 -3.97
C GLU A 5 -31.17 6.90 -4.21
N ALA A 6 -31.02 6.85 -4.55
CA ALA A 6 -30.09 6.87 -4.85
C ALA A 6 -29.19 6.85 -4.91
N PRO A 7 -28.81 6.77 -4.53
CA PRO A 7 -27.64 7.07 -4.87
C PRO A 7 -27.13 6.55 -5.90
N ALA A 8 -27.46 6.79 -6.64
CA ALA A 8 -26.89 6.47 -7.86
C ALA A 8 -25.45 6.76 -7.95
N LEU A 9 -24.94 7.42 -6.98
CA LEU A 9 -23.50 7.63 -6.96
C LEU A 9 -22.85 6.44 -6.35
N PRO A 10 -21.88 5.86 -7.07
CA PRO A 10 -21.06 4.85 -6.42
C PRO A 10 -20.51 5.49 -5.16
N PRO A 11 -20.44 4.76 -4.09
CA PRO A 11 -19.83 5.29 -2.89
C PRO A 11 -18.48 5.81 -3.29
N VAL A 12 -18.25 7.07 -3.05
CA VAL A 12 -16.92 7.60 -3.27
C VAL A 12 -16.05 6.94 -2.24
N ILE A 13 -15.31 5.96 -2.69
CA ILE A 13 -14.36 5.34 -1.80
C ILE A 13 -13.18 6.27 -1.78
N TYR A 14 -13.06 7.01 -0.71
CA TYR A 14 -11.87 7.81 -0.52
C TYR A 14 -10.76 6.88 -0.12
N VAL A 15 -10.00 6.48 -1.11
CA VAL A 15 -8.84 5.68 -0.81
C VAL A 15 -7.74 6.62 -0.37
N HIS A 16 -7.44 6.55 0.89
CA HIS A 16 -6.37 7.35 1.45
C HIS A 16 -5.05 6.70 1.09
N VAL A 17 -4.29 7.34 0.20
CA VAL A 17 -3.00 6.82 -0.24
C VAL A 17 -1.94 7.25 0.76
N GLU A 18 -1.23 6.28 1.30
CA GLU A 18 -0.13 6.53 2.22
C GLU A 18 1.15 5.98 1.66
N PHE A 19 2.21 6.74 1.84
CA PHE A 19 3.54 6.35 1.39
C PHE A 19 4.37 5.98 2.62
N TYR A 20 4.97 4.80 2.57
CA TYR A 20 5.84 4.32 3.63
C TYR A 20 7.26 4.37 3.10
N ARG A 21 8.06 5.31 3.58
CA ARG A 21 9.41 5.53 3.10
C ARG A 21 10.42 4.91 4.04
N GLY A 22 11.30 4.11 3.47
CA GLY A 22 12.32 3.42 4.22
C GLY A 22 11.86 2.06 4.72
N VAL A 23 12.81 1.15 4.87
CA VAL A 23 12.51 -0.21 5.30
C VAL A 23 11.83 -0.23 6.66
N LYS A 24 12.23 0.67 7.55
CA LYS A 24 11.65 0.73 8.89
C LYS A 24 10.17 1.04 8.85
N ALA A 25 9.77 2.03 8.04
CA ALA A 25 8.36 2.39 7.90
C ALA A 25 7.57 1.27 7.22
N ILE A 26 8.15 0.65 6.22
CA ILE A 26 7.52 -0.48 5.53
C ILE A 26 7.33 -1.65 6.50
N ALA A 27 8.33 -1.95 7.30
CA ALA A 27 8.24 -3.02 8.27
C ALA A 27 7.13 -2.77 9.28
N LYS A 28 7.01 -1.54 9.74
CA LYS A 28 5.98 -1.17 10.69
C LYS A 28 4.58 -1.33 10.07
N PHE A 29 4.44 -0.92 8.82
CA PHE A 29 3.18 -1.09 8.11
C PHE A 29 2.81 -2.55 7.95
N LEU A 30 3.78 -3.40 7.63
CA LEU A 30 3.54 -4.83 7.43
C LEU A 30 3.44 -5.59 8.74
N GLY A 31 3.87 -5.01 9.85
CA GLY A 31 3.87 -5.69 11.13
C GLY A 31 4.96 -6.74 11.25
N VAL A 32 6.09 -6.52 10.59
CA VAL A 32 7.21 -7.46 10.62
C VAL A 32 8.49 -6.72 11.02
N HIS A 33 9.53 -7.48 11.26
CA HIS A 33 10.84 -6.93 11.58
C HIS A 33 11.46 -6.29 10.33
N GLU A 34 12.32 -5.30 10.52
CA GLU A 34 12.96 -4.60 9.40
C GLU A 34 13.71 -5.55 8.49
N ARG A 35 14.41 -6.50 9.07
CA ARG A 35 15.15 -7.48 8.28
C ARG A 35 14.23 -8.30 7.40
N THR A 36 13.07 -8.67 7.93
CA THR A 36 12.08 -9.42 7.18
C THR A 36 11.50 -8.58 6.06
N ALA A 37 11.21 -7.32 6.33
CA ALA A 37 10.70 -6.41 5.30
C ALA A 37 11.72 -6.25 4.18
N GLN A 38 12.99 -6.10 4.53
CA GLN A 38 14.04 -5.96 3.55
C GLN A 38 14.15 -7.20 2.67
N ALA A 39 14.04 -8.37 3.27
CA ALA A 39 14.07 -9.62 2.52
C ALA A 39 12.89 -9.70 1.57
N PHE A 40 11.71 -9.29 2.00
CA PHE A 40 10.52 -9.28 1.14
C PHE A 40 10.71 -8.37 -0.06
N ILE A 41 11.33 -7.21 0.15
CA ILE A 41 11.59 -6.28 -0.94
C ILE A 41 12.57 -6.90 -1.94
N HIS A 42 13.65 -7.47 -1.45
CA HIS A 42 14.65 -8.09 -2.31
C HIS A 42 14.10 -9.27 -3.08
N ASP A 43 13.21 -10.03 -2.46
CA ASP A 43 12.63 -11.21 -3.11
C ASP A 43 11.47 -10.86 -4.04
N GLY A 44 11.09 -9.59 -4.09
CA GLY A 44 9.97 -9.18 -4.92
C GLY A 44 8.62 -9.60 -4.39
N LYS A 45 8.52 -9.92 -3.11
CA LYS A 45 7.26 -10.35 -2.52
C LYS A 45 6.33 -9.19 -2.21
N ILE A 46 6.87 -7.99 -2.11
CA ILE A 46 6.07 -6.78 -1.94
C ILE A 46 6.50 -5.77 -2.99
N PRO A 47 5.59 -4.91 -3.44
CA PRO A 47 5.86 -3.99 -4.56
C PRO A 47 6.56 -2.71 -4.12
N GLY A 48 7.65 -2.83 -3.40
CA GLY A 48 8.45 -1.68 -3.01
C GLY A 48 9.22 -1.13 -4.20
N LYS A 49 9.36 0.17 -4.24
CA LYS A 49 10.10 0.85 -5.31
C LYS A 49 11.10 1.80 -4.70
N LYS A 50 12.21 2.03 -5.38
CA LYS A 50 13.17 3.01 -4.93
C LYS A 50 12.81 4.38 -5.49
N ASP A 51 12.89 5.40 -4.63
CA ASP A 51 12.71 6.77 -5.09
C ASP A 51 14.04 7.30 -5.63
N GLY A 52 14.08 8.57 -5.99
CA GLY A 52 15.26 9.16 -6.56
C GLY A 52 16.45 9.26 -5.62
N THR A 53 16.24 9.07 -4.33
CA THR A 53 17.30 9.11 -3.34
C THR A 53 17.82 7.73 -2.97
N GLY A 54 17.26 6.69 -3.57
CA GLY A 54 17.64 5.32 -3.25
C GLY A 54 16.93 4.73 -2.05
N THR A 55 15.91 5.41 -1.56
CA THR A 55 15.13 4.93 -0.43
C THR A 55 13.95 4.09 -0.93
N TRP A 56 13.70 2.96 -0.28
CA TRP A 56 12.57 2.13 -0.64
C TRP A 56 11.28 2.81 -0.20
N VAL A 57 10.28 2.79 -1.08
CA VAL A 57 8.96 3.36 -0.80
C VAL A 57 7.90 2.33 -1.17
N LEU A 58 6.92 2.19 -0.30
CA LEU A 58 5.77 1.32 -0.53
C LEU A 58 4.51 2.15 -0.32
N THR A 59 3.52 1.96 -1.18
CA THR A 59 2.21 2.57 -0.95
C THR A 59 1.24 1.49 -0.50
N ASN A 60 0.26 1.90 0.29
CA ASN A 60 -0.79 0.97 0.72
C ASN A 60 -1.56 0.42 -0.46
N LEU A 61 -1.79 1.24 -1.49
CA LEU A 61 -2.52 0.78 -2.67
C LEU A 61 -1.75 -0.29 -3.44
N ASP A 62 -0.47 -0.08 -3.64
CA ASP A 62 0.35 -1.06 -4.34
C ASP A 62 0.35 -2.39 -3.59
N TYR A 63 0.43 -2.33 -2.27
CA TYR A 63 0.44 -3.53 -1.47
C TYR A 63 -0.89 -4.29 -1.59
N ILE A 64 -2.01 -3.58 -1.45
CA ILE A 64 -3.33 -4.20 -1.56
C ILE A 64 -3.52 -4.80 -2.94
N THR A 65 -3.12 -4.08 -3.99
CA THR A 65 -3.22 -4.57 -5.35
C THR A 65 -2.42 -5.86 -5.53
N SER A 66 -1.24 -5.93 -4.93
CA SER A 66 -0.40 -7.11 -5.05
C SER A 66 -1.02 -8.33 -4.40
N LEU A 67 -1.89 -8.13 -3.42
CA LEU A 67 -2.55 -9.24 -2.73
C LEU A 67 -3.74 -9.80 -3.51
N GLN A 68 -4.19 -9.09 -4.52
CA GLN A 68 -5.39 -9.46 -5.27
C GLN A 68 -5.09 -10.23 -6.55
N ARG A 69 -3.93 -10.77 -6.66
CA ARG A 69 -3.53 -11.50 -7.87
C ARG A 69 -3.91 -12.95 -7.83
#